data_71ee1d0083a730dc667fcbe9a9a686cf
#
_entry.id   71ee1d0083a730dc667fcbe9a9a686cf
#
_cell.length_a   1.000
_cell.length_b   1.000
_cell.length_c   1.000
_cell.angle_alpha   90.00
_cell.angle_beta   90.00
_cell.angle_gamma   90.00
#
_symmetry.space_group_name_H-M   'P 1'
#
loop_
_entity.id
_entity.type
_entity.pdbx_description
1 polymer ?
#
loop_
_entity_poly.entity_id
_entity_poly.type
_entity_poly.pdbx_seq_one_letter_code
_entity_poly.pdbx_strand_id
1 'polypeptide(L)'
;MSKRDYYEVLGVTKTASEDELKKAYRKLARQYHPDVNKDNPEAEEKFKEISEAYSVLSDAEKRRMYDQVGHSAFDGSAGAGGGFGGFGGGFGGFSGGFGGFEDLFDMFGGGGGGRARPRGPEPGADLRYDLSIKFEEATASLEKKVTISKFANCDVCDGTGETSESHAETCPDCNGSGHVNVTQNTLFGRVQTMATCSRCQGRGKIIKNPCKKCNGQGRVRKPKEITIKIPAGVDTGTRLRVTGEGDAGERGAPSGDLYVYITVKPHDLFMRDERNNIWCDMPINIIQATLGTEVDVPTLEEGKVKKVTLKIPAGTQPDAVLRVKGKGFPSLRKGYPQGDQMVRVKVIVPKNISEKQRKVLEEFSKVDGSIASSEEKGFWKKIKNMLS
;
A
#
# COMPACT_ATOMS: atom_id res chain seq x y z
N MET A 1 -31.51 -33.72 -13.24
CA MET A 1 -31.75 -32.77 -14.36
C MET A 1 -30.57 -32.82 -15.27
N SER A 2 -30.72 -32.97 -16.59
CA SER A 2 -29.61 -32.95 -17.53
C SER A 2 -28.99 -31.54 -17.58
N LYS A 3 -27.69 -31.40 -17.35
CA LYS A 3 -27.00 -30.12 -17.49
C LYS A 3 -27.15 -29.60 -18.93
N ARG A 4 -27.31 -28.29 -19.10
CA ARG A 4 -27.41 -27.65 -20.42
C ARG A 4 -26.04 -27.67 -21.12
N ASP A 5 -26.04 -27.77 -22.46
CA ASP A 5 -24.79 -27.68 -23.24
C ASP A 5 -24.06 -26.36 -22.96
N TYR A 6 -22.78 -26.40 -22.71
CA TYR A 6 -21.96 -25.21 -22.38
C TYR A 6 -21.95 -24.17 -23.51
N TYR A 7 -22.08 -24.57 -24.75
CA TYR A 7 -22.23 -23.64 -25.87
C TYR A 7 -23.58 -22.92 -25.83
N GLU A 8 -24.65 -23.62 -25.43
CA GLU A 8 -25.99 -23.04 -25.24
C GLU A 8 -26.00 -22.09 -24.03
N VAL A 9 -25.31 -22.44 -22.95
CA VAL A 9 -25.20 -21.58 -21.76
C VAL A 9 -24.52 -20.25 -22.08
N LEU A 10 -23.49 -20.26 -22.92
CA LEU A 10 -22.80 -19.04 -23.37
C LEU A 10 -23.50 -18.38 -24.57
N GLY A 11 -24.51 -19.03 -25.21
CA GLY A 11 -25.23 -18.51 -26.36
C GLY A 11 -24.35 -18.39 -27.62
N VAL A 12 -23.43 -19.32 -27.83
CA VAL A 12 -22.49 -19.36 -28.95
C VAL A 12 -22.59 -20.70 -29.73
N THR A 13 -22.09 -20.72 -30.94
CA THR A 13 -22.02 -21.96 -31.76
C THR A 13 -20.82 -22.82 -31.34
N LYS A 14 -20.88 -24.13 -31.63
CA LYS A 14 -19.77 -25.07 -31.38
C LYS A 14 -18.49 -24.70 -32.14
N THR A 15 -18.60 -23.90 -33.19
CA THR A 15 -17.49 -23.40 -34.00
C THR A 15 -16.94 -22.04 -33.55
N ALA A 16 -17.47 -21.49 -32.46
CA ALA A 16 -17.07 -20.15 -31.97
C ALA A 16 -15.58 -20.10 -31.67
N SER A 17 -14.95 -18.98 -32.06
CA SER A 17 -13.58 -18.67 -31.75
C SER A 17 -13.38 -18.33 -30.25
N GLU A 18 -12.14 -18.36 -29.79
CA GLU A 18 -11.80 -18.02 -28.39
C GLU A 18 -12.21 -16.57 -28.03
N ASP A 19 -12.06 -15.65 -28.98
CA ASP A 19 -12.50 -14.25 -28.80
C ASP A 19 -14.01 -14.10 -28.68
N GLU A 20 -14.77 -14.89 -29.44
CA GLU A 20 -16.24 -14.90 -29.35
C GLU A 20 -16.71 -15.48 -28.02
N LEU A 21 -16.09 -16.57 -27.54
CA LEU A 21 -16.35 -17.14 -26.24
C LEU A 21 -16.10 -16.12 -25.12
N LYS A 22 -14.97 -15.44 -25.19
CA LYS A 22 -14.57 -14.40 -24.22
C LYS A 22 -15.54 -13.20 -24.21
N LYS A 23 -16.01 -12.79 -25.40
CA LYS A 23 -16.96 -11.69 -25.56
C LYS A 23 -18.34 -12.05 -25.02
N ALA A 24 -18.82 -13.27 -25.30
CA ALA A 24 -20.07 -13.78 -24.79
C ALA A 24 -20.04 -13.90 -23.27
N TYR A 25 -18.99 -14.50 -22.71
CA TYR A 25 -18.80 -14.56 -21.27
C TYR A 25 -18.83 -13.20 -20.60
N ARG A 26 -18.07 -12.22 -21.09
CA ARG A 26 -18.04 -10.87 -20.51
C ARG A 26 -19.42 -10.19 -20.52
N LYS A 27 -20.20 -10.42 -21.56
CA LYS A 27 -21.56 -9.87 -21.68
C LYS A 27 -22.48 -10.48 -20.61
N LEU A 28 -22.49 -11.81 -20.50
CA LEU A 28 -23.36 -12.54 -19.56
C LEU A 28 -22.91 -12.34 -18.11
N ALA A 29 -21.60 -12.34 -17.86
CA ALA A 29 -21.05 -12.10 -16.53
C ALA A 29 -21.42 -10.72 -15.98
N ARG A 30 -21.45 -9.67 -16.81
CA ARG A 30 -21.92 -8.34 -16.40
C ARG A 30 -23.45 -8.32 -16.12
N GLN A 31 -24.22 -9.08 -16.91
CA GLN A 31 -25.66 -9.13 -16.77
C GLN A 31 -26.11 -9.87 -15.49
N TYR A 32 -25.42 -10.95 -15.14
CA TYR A 32 -25.73 -11.80 -13.98
C TYR A 32 -24.78 -11.64 -12.80
N HIS A 33 -24.00 -10.54 -12.77
CA HIS A 33 -23.06 -10.28 -11.67
C HIS A 33 -23.79 -10.15 -10.33
N PRO A 34 -23.32 -10.79 -9.24
CA PRO A 34 -23.97 -10.73 -7.94
C PRO A 34 -24.08 -9.32 -7.37
N ASP A 35 -23.13 -8.41 -7.66
CA ASP A 35 -23.19 -7.01 -7.21
C ASP A 35 -24.32 -6.21 -7.86
N VAL A 36 -24.75 -6.60 -9.06
CA VAL A 36 -25.83 -5.95 -9.80
C VAL A 36 -27.17 -6.59 -9.48
N ASN A 37 -27.18 -7.87 -9.05
CA ASN A 37 -28.38 -8.69 -8.79
C ASN A 37 -28.38 -9.23 -7.36
N LYS A 38 -28.21 -8.39 -6.35
CA LYS A 38 -27.96 -8.77 -4.94
C LYS A 38 -29.01 -9.68 -4.30
N ASP A 39 -30.26 -9.68 -4.80
CA ASP A 39 -31.37 -10.41 -4.20
C ASP A 39 -32.03 -11.41 -5.17
N ASN A 40 -31.36 -11.80 -6.24
CA ASN A 40 -31.91 -12.73 -7.24
C ASN A 40 -31.15 -14.07 -7.27
N PRO A 41 -31.63 -15.12 -6.61
CA PRO A 41 -30.98 -16.42 -6.57
C PRO A 41 -30.83 -17.07 -7.97
N GLU A 42 -31.76 -16.80 -8.90
CA GLU A 42 -31.66 -17.30 -10.27
C GLU A 42 -30.48 -16.67 -11.04
N ALA A 43 -30.13 -15.43 -10.71
CA ALA A 43 -28.95 -14.77 -11.32
C ALA A 43 -27.66 -15.40 -10.82
N GLU A 44 -27.59 -15.80 -9.56
CA GLU A 44 -26.43 -16.47 -8.99
C GLU A 44 -26.22 -17.87 -9.60
N GLU A 45 -27.30 -18.64 -9.78
CA GLU A 45 -27.20 -19.94 -10.44
C GLU A 45 -26.77 -19.82 -11.90
N LYS A 46 -27.32 -18.87 -12.64
CA LYS A 46 -26.92 -18.59 -14.03
C LYS A 46 -25.47 -18.13 -14.11
N PHE A 47 -25.01 -17.31 -13.17
CA PHE A 47 -23.63 -16.88 -13.13
C PHE A 47 -22.64 -18.04 -12.88
N LYS A 48 -23.02 -18.99 -12.03
CA LYS A 48 -22.26 -20.22 -11.79
C LYS A 48 -22.18 -21.09 -13.07
N GLU A 49 -23.31 -21.31 -13.74
CA GLU A 49 -23.37 -22.07 -15.00
C GLU A 49 -22.51 -21.40 -16.10
N ILE A 50 -22.60 -20.09 -16.25
CA ILE A 50 -21.82 -19.31 -17.23
C ILE A 50 -20.31 -19.41 -16.94
N SER A 51 -19.93 -19.34 -15.67
CA SER A 51 -18.52 -19.43 -15.25
C SER A 51 -17.96 -20.85 -15.45
N GLU A 52 -18.75 -21.87 -15.15
CA GLU A 52 -18.40 -23.28 -15.42
C GLU A 52 -18.22 -23.52 -16.93
N ALA A 53 -19.17 -23.11 -17.75
CA ALA A 53 -19.12 -23.24 -19.20
C ALA A 53 -17.88 -22.56 -19.80
N TYR A 54 -17.59 -21.33 -19.37
CA TYR A 54 -16.40 -20.61 -19.86
C TYR A 54 -15.10 -21.25 -19.41
N SER A 55 -15.02 -21.77 -18.18
CA SER A 55 -13.81 -22.45 -17.67
C SER A 55 -13.43 -23.70 -18.47
N VAL A 56 -14.40 -24.37 -19.06
CA VAL A 56 -14.18 -25.55 -19.90
C VAL A 56 -13.91 -25.16 -21.34
N LEU A 57 -14.66 -24.22 -21.91
CA LEU A 57 -14.58 -23.88 -23.33
C LEU A 57 -13.43 -22.91 -23.68
N SER A 58 -12.88 -22.21 -22.70
CA SER A 58 -11.72 -21.30 -22.89
C SER A 58 -10.39 -22.01 -23.00
N ASP A 59 -10.30 -23.24 -22.55
CA ASP A 59 -9.09 -24.07 -22.64
C ASP A 59 -9.22 -25.07 -23.80
N ALA A 60 -8.26 -25.03 -24.71
CA ALA A 60 -8.30 -25.84 -25.93
C ALA A 60 -8.35 -27.37 -25.66
N GLU A 61 -7.70 -27.84 -24.58
CA GLU A 61 -7.69 -29.27 -24.24
C GLU A 61 -9.00 -29.67 -23.58
N LYS A 62 -9.52 -28.87 -22.64
CA LYS A 62 -10.79 -29.13 -21.99
C LYS A 62 -11.95 -29.04 -22.98
N ARG A 63 -11.91 -28.07 -23.91
CA ARG A 63 -12.89 -27.97 -25.00
C ARG A 63 -12.90 -29.22 -25.88
N ARG A 64 -11.74 -29.71 -26.28
CA ARG A 64 -11.65 -30.98 -27.05
C ARG A 64 -12.23 -32.19 -26.29
N MET A 65 -11.91 -32.29 -25.00
CA MET A 65 -12.50 -33.32 -24.14
C MET A 65 -14.02 -33.19 -24.03
N TYR A 66 -14.52 -31.96 -23.85
CA TYR A 66 -15.96 -31.70 -23.80
C TYR A 66 -16.64 -32.04 -25.14
N ASP A 67 -16.03 -31.69 -26.26
CA ASP A 67 -16.55 -31.98 -27.61
C ASP A 67 -16.61 -33.49 -27.91
N GLN A 68 -15.74 -34.31 -27.29
CA GLN A 68 -15.70 -35.74 -27.46
C GLN A 68 -16.62 -36.52 -26.52
N VAL A 69 -16.71 -36.14 -25.26
CA VAL A 69 -17.32 -36.93 -24.19
C VAL A 69 -18.49 -36.20 -23.52
N GLY A 70 -18.68 -34.92 -23.80
CA GLY A 70 -19.71 -34.08 -23.17
C GLY A 70 -19.49 -33.85 -21.68
N HIS A 71 -20.58 -33.61 -20.93
CA HIS A 71 -20.54 -33.37 -19.47
C HIS A 71 -19.97 -34.56 -18.68
N SER A 72 -20.04 -35.76 -19.20
CA SER A 72 -19.54 -36.96 -18.49
C SER A 72 -18.03 -36.94 -18.28
N ALA A 73 -17.28 -36.14 -19.03
CA ALA A 73 -15.85 -35.93 -18.81
C ALA A 73 -15.57 -35.13 -17.51
N PHE A 74 -16.54 -34.39 -17.02
CA PHE A 74 -16.41 -33.47 -15.88
C PHE A 74 -17.31 -33.86 -14.70
N ASP A 75 -18.30 -34.75 -14.91
CA ASP A 75 -19.12 -35.32 -13.83
C ASP A 75 -18.39 -36.55 -13.28
N GLY A 76 -17.87 -36.49 -12.05
CA GLY A 76 -17.06 -37.48 -11.36
C GLY A 76 -17.66 -38.91 -11.20
N SER A 77 -18.43 -39.40 -12.19
CA SER A 77 -19.10 -40.72 -12.20
C SER A 77 -18.38 -41.78 -13.04
N ALA A 78 -17.25 -41.46 -13.71
CA ALA A 78 -16.50 -42.45 -14.45
C ALA A 78 -15.40 -43.03 -13.57
N GLY A 79 -15.58 -44.25 -13.11
CA GLY A 79 -14.71 -45.01 -12.23
C GLY A 79 -13.29 -45.21 -12.73
N ALA A 80 -12.39 -45.35 -11.80
CA ALA A 80 -11.04 -45.90 -11.84
C ALA A 80 -9.96 -45.07 -12.60
N GLY A 81 -9.24 -44.23 -11.90
CA GLY A 81 -7.90 -43.83 -12.26
C GLY A 81 -7.67 -42.38 -12.66
N GLY A 82 -7.76 -41.44 -11.74
CA GLY A 82 -7.27 -40.10 -12.01
C GLY A 82 -8.08 -39.00 -11.28
N GLY A 83 -7.64 -38.63 -10.11
CA GLY A 83 -8.20 -37.70 -9.14
C GLY A 83 -8.72 -36.36 -9.64
N PHE A 84 -9.98 -36.26 -10.01
CA PHE A 84 -10.70 -34.99 -10.23
C PHE A 84 -12.02 -34.92 -9.45
N GLY A 85 -12.21 -35.82 -8.49
CA GLY A 85 -13.44 -35.88 -7.65
C GLY A 85 -13.32 -35.07 -6.37
N GLY A 86 -13.56 -33.77 -6.43
CA GLY A 86 -13.52 -32.91 -5.22
C GLY A 86 -14.18 -31.53 -5.31
N PHE A 87 -14.94 -31.26 -6.36
CA PHE A 87 -15.56 -29.92 -6.53
C PHE A 87 -17.01 -29.80 -6.03
N GLY A 88 -17.49 -30.79 -5.33
CA GLY A 88 -18.89 -30.90 -4.88
C GLY A 88 -19.15 -30.65 -3.40
N GLY A 89 -18.37 -29.82 -2.70
CA GLY A 89 -18.68 -29.60 -1.27
C GLY A 89 -17.79 -28.56 -0.60
N GLY A 90 -18.14 -27.29 -0.72
CA GLY A 90 -17.41 -26.29 0.07
C GLY A 90 -17.39 -24.87 -0.48
N PHE A 91 -18.39 -24.45 -1.23
CA PHE A 91 -18.46 -23.07 -1.76
C PHE A 91 -19.20 -22.09 -0.86
N GLY A 92 -19.17 -22.32 0.45
CA GLY A 92 -19.75 -21.42 1.45
C GLY A 92 -18.69 -20.60 2.16
N GLY A 93 -18.13 -19.54 1.53
CA GLY A 93 -17.23 -18.67 2.26
C GLY A 93 -16.23 -17.86 1.45
N PHE A 94 -16.54 -17.45 0.22
CA PHE A 94 -15.67 -16.54 -0.52
C PHE A 94 -16.37 -15.26 -0.97
N SER A 95 -16.61 -14.38 -0.01
CA SER A 95 -16.98 -12.98 -0.23
C SER A 95 -15.71 -12.15 -0.13
N GLY A 96 -15.11 -11.79 -1.25
CA GLY A 96 -14.07 -10.79 -1.26
C GLY A 96 -12.97 -10.99 -2.30
N GLY A 97 -13.07 -10.30 -3.43
CA GLY A 97 -11.94 -9.95 -4.27
C GLY A 97 -11.68 -10.83 -5.50
N PHE A 98 -11.89 -10.24 -6.64
CA PHE A 98 -11.77 -10.78 -7.99
C PHE A 98 -10.34 -11.20 -8.44
N GLY A 99 -9.36 -11.33 -7.49
CA GLY A 99 -7.96 -11.67 -7.76
C GLY A 99 -7.51 -13.10 -7.44
N GLY A 100 -8.39 -13.92 -6.82
CA GLY A 100 -8.00 -15.24 -6.30
C GLY A 100 -8.17 -16.43 -7.24
N PHE A 101 -8.59 -16.22 -8.49
CA PHE A 101 -8.86 -17.32 -9.40
C PHE A 101 -7.59 -17.84 -10.09
N GLU A 102 -6.56 -17.01 -10.23
CA GLU A 102 -5.24 -17.43 -10.75
C GLU A 102 -4.49 -18.28 -9.71
N ASP A 103 -4.54 -17.91 -8.43
CA ASP A 103 -3.90 -18.68 -7.35
C ASP A 103 -4.57 -20.05 -7.11
N LEU A 104 -5.89 -20.15 -7.31
CA LEU A 104 -6.62 -21.42 -7.24
C LEU A 104 -6.33 -22.29 -8.44
N PHE A 105 -6.04 -21.70 -9.60
CA PHE A 105 -5.70 -22.41 -10.82
C PHE A 105 -4.28 -22.99 -10.77
N ASP A 106 -3.32 -22.28 -10.19
CA ASP A 106 -1.96 -22.76 -9.94
C ASP A 106 -1.93 -23.91 -8.93
N MET A 107 -2.84 -23.89 -7.95
CA MET A 107 -2.95 -24.96 -6.95
C MET A 107 -3.62 -26.22 -7.51
N PHE A 108 -4.52 -26.11 -8.52
CA PHE A 108 -5.30 -27.23 -9.05
C PHE A 108 -4.92 -27.66 -10.48
N GLY A 109 -4.34 -26.75 -11.29
CA GLY A 109 -3.94 -27.01 -12.67
C GLY A 109 -2.55 -27.64 -12.82
N GLY A 110 -1.80 -27.71 -11.77
CA GLY A 110 -0.43 -28.25 -11.74
C GLY A 110 -0.34 -29.72 -11.40
N GLY A 111 -1.16 -30.55 -12.01
CA GLY A 111 -1.01 -32.03 -11.99
C GLY A 111 0.18 -32.53 -12.83
N GLY A 112 1.32 -31.95 -12.67
CA GLY A 112 2.57 -32.39 -13.24
C GLY A 112 3.68 -32.01 -12.28
N GLY A 113 4.15 -32.98 -11.47
CA GLY A 113 5.30 -32.95 -10.61
C GLY A 113 6.02 -31.61 -10.54
N GLY A 114 5.56 -30.73 -9.71
CA GLY A 114 6.32 -29.55 -9.33
C GLY A 114 7.65 -30.03 -8.83
N ARG A 115 8.65 -30.08 -9.70
CA ARG A 115 10.04 -30.19 -9.30
C ARG A 115 10.22 -29.05 -8.31
N ALA A 116 10.22 -29.38 -7.02
CA ALA A 116 10.65 -28.46 -6.00
C ALA A 116 11.98 -27.91 -6.52
N ARG A 117 11.94 -26.67 -7.06
CA ARG A 117 13.18 -26.02 -7.49
C ARG A 117 14.08 -26.10 -6.28
N PRO A 118 15.30 -26.60 -6.42
CA PRO A 118 16.23 -26.64 -5.31
C PRO A 118 16.23 -25.23 -4.73
N ARG A 119 15.79 -25.08 -3.48
CA ARG A 119 15.86 -23.80 -2.77
C ARG A 119 17.33 -23.43 -2.76
N GLY A 120 17.70 -22.56 -3.69
CA GLY A 120 19.00 -21.91 -3.67
C GLY A 120 19.16 -21.17 -2.34
N PRO A 121 20.33 -20.56 -2.09
CA PRO A 121 20.56 -19.75 -0.91
C PRO A 121 19.42 -18.72 -0.75
N GLU A 122 18.84 -18.65 0.44
CA GLU A 122 17.69 -17.78 0.68
C GLU A 122 18.13 -16.29 0.60
N PRO A 123 17.38 -15.45 -0.14
CA PRO A 123 17.64 -14.01 -0.17
C PRO A 123 17.49 -13.43 1.24
N GLY A 124 18.12 -12.30 1.48
CA GLY A 124 18.01 -11.60 2.73
C GLY A 124 16.61 -11.06 2.96
N ALA A 125 16.21 -10.98 4.23
CA ALA A 125 14.93 -10.40 4.60
C ALA A 125 14.92 -8.89 4.36
N ASP A 126 13.76 -8.36 3.98
CA ASP A 126 13.52 -6.94 3.94
C ASP A 126 13.43 -6.39 5.37
N LEU A 127 13.95 -5.19 5.56
CA LEU A 127 13.93 -4.50 6.85
C LEU A 127 12.97 -3.33 6.82
N ARG A 128 12.30 -3.10 7.95
CA ARG A 128 11.49 -1.92 8.19
C ARG A 128 12.19 -0.98 9.17
N TYR A 129 12.17 0.30 8.85
CA TYR A 129 12.67 1.36 9.72
C TYR A 129 11.68 2.52 9.77
N ASP A 130 11.22 2.88 10.97
CA ASP A 130 10.29 3.99 11.16
C ASP A 130 11.11 5.26 11.50
N LEU A 131 11.02 6.27 10.62
CA LEU A 131 11.78 7.51 10.72
C LEU A 131 10.86 8.68 10.99
N SER A 132 11.05 9.35 12.13
CA SER A 132 10.35 10.59 12.45
C SER A 132 11.16 11.80 11.99
N ILE A 133 10.51 12.71 11.28
CA ILE A 133 11.08 13.99 10.84
C ILE A 133 10.25 15.16 11.38
N LYS A 134 10.86 16.34 11.47
CA LYS A 134 10.15 17.57 11.83
C LYS A 134 9.32 18.05 10.65
N PHE A 135 8.28 18.84 10.95
CA PHE A 135 7.38 19.41 9.94
C PHE A 135 8.14 20.29 8.94
N GLU A 136 9.06 21.12 9.44
CA GLU A 136 9.88 22.00 8.62
C GLU A 136 10.82 21.21 7.68
N GLU A 137 11.38 20.12 8.19
CA GLU A 137 12.27 19.26 7.41
C GLU A 137 11.60 18.66 6.18
N ALA A 138 10.28 18.43 6.24
CA ALA A 138 9.52 17.87 5.13
C ALA A 138 9.33 18.87 3.96
N THR A 139 9.63 20.17 4.14
CA THR A 139 9.57 21.16 3.06
C THR A 139 10.80 21.15 2.15
N ALA A 140 11.89 20.55 2.57
CA ALA A 140 13.13 20.47 1.83
C ALA A 140 13.58 19.03 1.58
N SER A 141 14.39 18.83 0.55
CA SER A 141 15.09 17.55 0.38
C SER A 141 16.22 17.48 1.40
N LEU A 142 16.31 16.36 2.10
CA LEU A 142 17.32 16.16 3.13
C LEU A 142 17.91 14.75 3.08
N GLU A 143 19.12 14.62 3.58
CA GLU A 143 19.78 13.34 3.79
C GLU A 143 19.91 13.07 5.29
N LYS A 144 19.41 11.93 5.74
CA LYS A 144 19.56 11.49 7.12
C LYS A 144 20.38 10.21 7.19
N LYS A 145 21.35 10.20 8.06
CA LYS A 145 22.15 9.02 8.40
C LYS A 145 21.48 8.29 9.55
N VAL A 146 21.22 7.03 9.35
CA VAL A 146 20.61 6.15 10.37
C VAL A 146 21.47 4.92 10.56
N THR A 147 21.62 4.47 11.78
CA THR A 147 22.34 3.26 12.11
C THR A 147 21.36 2.13 12.34
N ILE A 148 21.45 1.10 11.52
CA ILE A 148 20.57 -0.07 11.59
C ILE A 148 21.41 -1.31 11.87
N SER A 149 20.98 -2.12 12.84
CA SER A 149 21.60 -3.41 13.12
C SER A 149 21.01 -4.46 12.18
N LYS A 150 21.79 -4.90 11.20
CA LYS A 150 21.36 -5.87 10.19
C LYS A 150 22.38 -6.99 10.00
N PHE A 151 21.94 -8.09 9.38
CA PHE A 151 22.85 -9.09 8.90
C PHE A 151 23.63 -8.52 7.69
N ALA A 152 24.95 -8.53 7.79
CA ALA A 152 25.87 -8.17 6.72
C ALA A 152 26.70 -9.39 6.35
N ASN A 153 27.26 -9.42 5.15
CA ASN A 153 28.19 -10.47 4.76
C ASN A 153 29.33 -10.57 5.76
N CYS A 154 29.73 -11.78 6.07
CA CYS A 154 30.85 -12.02 6.95
C CYS A 154 32.15 -11.58 6.25
N ASP A 155 32.87 -10.70 6.88
CA ASP A 155 34.15 -10.13 6.38
C ASP A 155 35.32 -11.14 6.37
N VAL A 156 35.18 -12.30 6.99
CA VAL A 156 36.22 -13.35 7.00
C VAL A 156 36.05 -14.33 5.85
N CYS A 157 34.81 -14.57 5.40
CA CYS A 157 34.50 -15.51 4.33
C CYS A 157 33.72 -14.90 3.17
N ASP A 158 33.59 -13.57 3.12
CA ASP A 158 32.88 -12.83 2.07
C ASP A 158 31.49 -13.40 1.72
N GLY A 159 30.79 -13.88 2.75
CA GLY A 159 29.44 -14.42 2.59
C GLY A 159 29.37 -15.89 2.25
N THR A 160 30.46 -16.59 1.95
CA THR A 160 30.44 -18.02 1.56
C THR A 160 30.12 -18.96 2.71
N GLY A 161 30.45 -18.59 3.94
CA GLY A 161 30.34 -19.44 5.12
C GLY A 161 31.50 -20.44 5.28
N GLU A 162 32.47 -20.44 4.38
CA GLU A 162 33.59 -21.36 4.32
C GLU A 162 34.88 -20.70 4.78
N THR A 163 35.87 -21.49 5.23
CA THR A 163 37.23 -20.97 5.40
C THR A 163 37.97 -21.01 4.06
N SER A 164 39.00 -20.19 3.89
CA SER A 164 39.83 -20.14 2.66
C SER A 164 40.48 -21.48 2.28
N GLU A 165 40.56 -22.41 3.23
CA GLU A 165 41.23 -23.72 3.07
C GLU A 165 40.27 -24.85 2.74
N SER A 166 38.95 -24.61 2.70
CA SER A 166 37.96 -25.65 2.45
C SER A 166 36.87 -25.20 1.49
N HIS A 167 36.62 -26.03 0.51
CA HIS A 167 35.48 -25.88 -0.41
C HIS A 167 34.31 -26.75 0.03
N ALA A 168 33.09 -26.24 -0.16
CA ALA A 168 31.90 -27.04 0.08
C ALA A 168 31.85 -28.26 -0.86
N GLU A 169 31.72 -29.43 -0.28
CA GLU A 169 31.53 -30.67 -1.04
C GLU A 169 30.06 -30.93 -1.32
N THR A 170 29.76 -31.53 -2.46
CA THR A 170 28.41 -31.99 -2.79
C THR A 170 27.95 -33.02 -1.75
N CYS A 171 26.75 -32.84 -1.21
CA CYS A 171 26.21 -33.79 -0.23
C CYS A 171 26.01 -35.19 -0.86
N PRO A 172 26.66 -36.25 -0.33
CA PRO A 172 26.56 -37.60 -0.93
C PRO A 172 25.15 -38.18 -0.79
N ASP A 173 24.36 -37.78 0.22
CA ASP A 173 23.06 -38.40 0.46
C ASP A 173 21.98 -37.91 -0.52
N CYS A 174 22.09 -36.68 -0.98
CA CYS A 174 21.14 -36.10 -1.92
C CYS A 174 21.77 -35.70 -3.26
N ASN A 175 23.05 -35.99 -3.47
CA ASN A 175 23.79 -35.67 -4.70
C ASN A 175 23.59 -34.22 -5.17
N GLY A 176 23.53 -33.28 -4.21
CA GLY A 176 23.39 -31.86 -4.49
C GLY A 176 21.95 -31.36 -4.60
N SER A 177 20.93 -32.23 -4.60
CA SER A 177 19.52 -31.82 -4.75
C SER A 177 18.94 -31.15 -3.53
N GLY A 178 19.52 -31.32 -2.35
CA GLY A 178 19.00 -30.85 -1.07
C GLY A 178 17.81 -31.66 -0.54
N HIS A 179 17.24 -32.55 -1.28
CA HIS A 179 16.08 -33.39 -0.96
C HIS A 179 16.35 -34.85 -1.16
N VAL A 180 15.67 -35.65 -0.38
CA VAL A 180 15.69 -37.12 -0.49
C VAL A 180 14.27 -37.64 -0.62
N ASN A 181 14.07 -38.68 -1.45
CA ASN A 181 12.79 -39.34 -1.57
C ASN A 181 12.61 -40.30 -0.37
N VAL A 182 11.61 -40.03 0.45
CA VAL A 182 11.28 -40.90 1.59
C VAL A 182 9.97 -41.64 1.25
N THR A 183 9.99 -42.95 1.32
CA THR A 183 8.79 -43.75 1.15
C THR A 183 8.10 -43.88 2.52
N GLN A 184 6.91 -43.33 2.64
CA GLN A 184 6.06 -43.49 3.83
C GLN A 184 4.97 -44.52 3.55
N ASN A 185 4.83 -45.47 4.48
CA ASN A 185 3.71 -46.40 4.46
C ASN A 185 2.49 -45.72 5.08
N THR A 186 1.47 -45.47 4.28
CA THR A 186 0.18 -44.95 4.75
C THR A 186 -0.87 -46.06 4.70
N LEU A 187 -2.01 -45.86 5.36
CA LEU A 187 -3.16 -46.78 5.32
C LEU A 187 -3.67 -47.06 3.89
N PHE A 188 -3.30 -46.22 2.92
CA PHE A 188 -3.72 -46.30 1.53
C PHE A 188 -2.59 -46.78 0.58
N GLY A 189 -1.44 -47.23 1.11
CA GLY A 189 -0.31 -47.69 0.33
C GLY A 189 1.00 -46.94 0.58
N ARG A 190 2.01 -47.28 -0.24
CA ARG A 190 3.32 -46.65 -0.17
C ARG A 190 3.30 -45.34 -0.98
N VAL A 191 3.50 -44.21 -0.31
CA VAL A 191 3.60 -42.89 -0.94
C VAL A 191 5.05 -42.42 -0.86
N GLN A 192 5.61 -42.01 -2.00
CA GLN A 192 6.93 -41.35 -2.04
C GLN A 192 6.74 -39.84 -1.87
N THR A 193 7.30 -39.32 -0.81
CA THR A 193 7.32 -37.89 -0.54
C THR A 193 8.75 -37.36 -0.55
N MET A 194 8.94 -36.14 -1.07
CA MET A 194 10.23 -35.48 -1.02
C MET A 194 10.41 -34.84 0.38
N ALA A 195 11.42 -35.28 1.11
CA ALA A 195 11.81 -34.72 2.37
C ALA A 195 13.12 -33.94 2.26
N THR A 196 13.30 -32.94 3.09
CA THR A 196 14.56 -32.20 3.16
C THR A 196 15.66 -33.13 3.63
N CYS A 197 16.79 -33.16 2.92
CA CYS A 197 17.93 -33.99 3.30
C CYS A 197 18.45 -33.59 4.69
N SER A 198 18.39 -34.51 5.65
CA SER A 198 18.79 -34.28 7.05
C SER A 198 20.27 -33.91 7.19
N ARG A 199 21.14 -34.49 6.34
CA ARG A 199 22.59 -34.29 6.40
C ARG A 199 23.03 -32.90 5.96
N CYS A 200 22.48 -32.38 4.86
CA CYS A 200 22.79 -31.03 4.38
C CYS A 200 21.72 -30.00 4.74
N GLN A 201 20.62 -30.42 5.35
CA GLN A 201 19.50 -29.54 5.74
C GLN A 201 18.96 -28.72 4.57
N GLY A 202 18.78 -29.35 3.42
CA GLY A 202 18.29 -28.70 2.21
C GLY A 202 19.37 -28.00 1.37
N ARG A 203 20.59 -27.96 1.85
CA ARG A 203 21.68 -27.16 1.26
C ARG A 203 22.28 -27.74 0.00
N GLY A 204 22.14 -29.03 -0.23
CA GLY A 204 22.81 -29.71 -1.32
C GLY A 204 24.34 -29.88 -1.17
N LYS A 205 24.98 -29.07 -0.31
CA LYS A 205 26.41 -29.07 -0.05
C LYS A 205 26.71 -29.15 1.45
N ILE A 206 27.87 -29.69 1.80
CA ILE A 206 28.37 -29.82 3.18
C ILE A 206 29.66 -29.03 3.29
N ILE A 207 29.75 -28.16 4.26
CA ILE A 207 30.95 -27.38 4.58
C ILE A 207 31.69 -28.16 5.68
N LYS A 208 32.89 -28.68 5.38
CA LYS A 208 33.72 -29.43 6.36
C LYS A 208 34.29 -28.52 7.45
N ASN A 209 34.79 -27.35 7.05
CA ASN A 209 35.36 -26.39 7.96
C ASN A 209 34.55 -25.07 7.89
N PRO A 210 33.51 -24.90 8.71
CA PRO A 210 32.74 -23.69 8.72
C PRO A 210 33.55 -22.50 9.23
N CYS A 211 33.33 -21.34 8.65
CA CYS A 211 33.93 -20.08 9.10
C CYS A 211 33.59 -19.84 10.58
N LYS A 212 34.62 -19.75 11.43
CA LYS A 212 34.44 -19.58 12.89
C LYS A 212 33.68 -18.33 13.29
N LYS A 213 33.71 -17.27 12.46
CA LYS A 213 33.05 -15.99 12.77
C LYS A 213 31.53 -16.05 12.54
N CYS A 214 31.09 -16.72 11.48
CA CYS A 214 29.67 -16.80 11.12
C CYS A 214 29.09 -18.23 11.30
N ASN A 215 29.87 -19.18 11.80
CA ASN A 215 29.46 -20.59 11.99
C ASN A 215 28.84 -21.23 10.73
N GLY A 216 29.40 -20.88 9.55
CA GLY A 216 28.94 -21.40 8.28
C GLY A 216 27.70 -20.72 7.69
N GLN A 217 27.16 -19.68 8.34
CA GLN A 217 25.98 -18.94 7.83
C GLN A 217 26.35 -17.94 6.72
N GLY A 218 27.59 -17.51 6.62
CA GLY A 218 28.05 -16.51 5.65
C GLY A 218 27.71 -15.07 6.04
N ARG A 219 26.91 -14.85 7.09
CA ARG A 219 26.44 -13.54 7.53
C ARG A 219 26.64 -13.33 9.03
N VAL A 220 26.83 -12.08 9.43
CA VAL A 220 26.99 -11.68 10.83
C VAL A 220 26.20 -10.42 11.10
N ARG A 221 25.67 -10.28 12.30
CA ARG A 221 24.92 -9.08 12.67
C ARG A 221 25.87 -7.95 13.00
N LYS A 222 25.75 -6.84 12.28
CA LYS A 222 26.57 -5.63 12.45
C LYS A 222 25.70 -4.37 12.36
N PRO A 223 26.03 -3.33 13.13
CA PRO A 223 25.49 -2.01 12.88
C PRO A 223 26.08 -1.45 11.57
N LYS A 224 25.21 -0.96 10.70
CA LYS A 224 25.58 -0.26 9.46
C LYS A 224 24.95 1.11 9.42
N GLU A 225 25.74 2.14 9.10
CA GLU A 225 25.24 3.48 8.84
C GLU A 225 24.75 3.55 7.38
N ILE A 226 23.51 3.99 7.20
CA ILE A 226 22.85 4.09 5.90
C ILE A 226 22.37 5.53 5.74
N THR A 227 22.71 6.15 4.60
CA THR A 227 22.22 7.48 4.25
C THR A 227 20.91 7.36 3.49
N ILE A 228 19.84 7.92 4.05
CA ILE A 228 18.50 7.93 3.46
C ILE A 228 18.27 9.30 2.84
N LYS A 229 17.97 9.31 1.54
CA LYS A 229 17.59 10.53 0.80
C LYS A 229 16.07 10.71 0.89
N ILE A 230 15.65 11.76 1.56
CA ILE A 230 14.24 12.09 1.76
C ILE A 230 13.89 13.24 0.80
N PRO A 231 13.01 13.04 -0.18
CA PRO A 231 12.61 14.13 -1.07
C PRO A 231 11.75 15.17 -0.35
N ALA A 232 11.75 16.39 -0.85
CA ALA A 232 10.87 17.44 -0.35
C ALA A 232 9.40 17.09 -0.60
N GLY A 233 8.51 17.48 0.32
CA GLY A 233 7.08 17.26 0.21
C GLY A 233 6.60 15.91 0.73
N VAL A 234 7.44 15.12 1.40
CA VAL A 234 7.02 13.87 2.04
C VAL A 234 5.95 14.13 3.10
N ASP A 235 5.09 13.13 3.30
CA ASP A 235 4.03 13.16 4.30
C ASP A 235 4.08 11.92 5.19
N THR A 236 3.35 11.97 6.29
CA THR A 236 3.19 10.79 7.16
C THR A 236 2.62 9.61 6.37
N GLY A 237 3.23 8.43 6.55
CA GLY A 237 2.88 7.23 5.80
C GLY A 237 3.65 7.07 4.48
N THR A 238 4.46 8.05 4.07
CA THR A 238 5.33 7.90 2.89
C THR A 238 6.34 6.77 3.14
N ARG A 239 6.41 5.83 2.19
CA ARG A 239 7.33 4.69 2.21
C ARG A 239 8.44 4.90 1.19
N LEU A 240 9.67 4.93 1.66
CA LEU A 240 10.87 4.97 0.82
C LEU A 240 11.53 3.59 0.81
N ARG A 241 11.92 3.12 -0.36
CA ARG A 241 12.66 1.87 -0.55
C ARG A 241 14.13 2.20 -0.82
N VAL A 242 15.01 1.62 -0.03
CA VAL A 242 16.46 1.68 -0.24
C VAL A 242 16.92 0.27 -0.63
N THR A 243 17.19 0.09 -1.92
CA THR A 243 17.49 -1.22 -2.51
C THR A 243 18.80 -1.79 -1.96
N GLY A 244 18.77 -3.10 -1.60
CA GLY A 244 19.94 -3.83 -1.13
C GLY A 244 20.40 -3.48 0.29
N GLU A 245 19.65 -2.66 1.03
CA GLU A 245 19.96 -2.27 2.39
C GLU A 245 19.17 -3.04 3.47
N GLY A 246 18.50 -4.12 3.08
CA GLY A 246 17.95 -5.14 3.97
C GLY A 246 19.03 -6.06 4.55
N ASP A 247 18.61 -7.17 5.14
CA ASP A 247 19.52 -8.22 5.62
C ASP A 247 20.28 -8.85 4.46
N ALA A 248 21.52 -9.25 4.69
CA ALA A 248 22.28 -10.06 3.74
C ALA A 248 21.66 -11.44 3.61
N GLY A 249 21.54 -11.92 2.39
CA GLY A 249 21.12 -13.29 2.12
C GLY A 249 22.12 -14.31 2.62
N GLU A 250 21.71 -15.55 2.70
CA GLU A 250 22.58 -16.64 3.10
C GLU A 250 23.55 -17.00 1.96
N ARG A 251 24.82 -17.18 2.29
CA ARG A 251 25.84 -17.71 1.37
C ARG A 251 25.89 -17.04 0.00
N GLY A 252 25.97 -15.72 0.02
CA GLY A 252 26.10 -14.92 -1.19
C GLY A 252 24.79 -14.70 -1.94
N ALA A 253 23.65 -15.09 -1.38
CA ALA A 253 22.35 -14.69 -1.90
C ALA A 253 22.17 -13.17 -1.83
N PRO A 254 21.35 -12.57 -2.70
CA PRO A 254 21.12 -11.14 -2.70
C PRO A 254 20.56 -10.65 -1.36
N SER A 255 20.95 -9.45 -0.97
CA SER A 255 20.39 -8.77 0.20
C SER A 255 18.94 -8.36 -0.08
N GLY A 256 18.12 -8.33 0.95
CA GLY A 256 16.80 -7.69 0.91
C GLY A 256 16.89 -6.17 0.82
N ASP A 257 15.77 -5.50 0.92
CA ASP A 257 15.65 -4.05 0.85
C ASP A 257 15.32 -3.44 2.22
N LEU A 258 15.62 -2.16 2.35
CA LEU A 258 15.19 -1.39 3.53
C LEU A 258 13.99 -0.52 3.16
N TYR A 259 12.88 -0.72 3.86
CA TYR A 259 11.69 0.11 3.75
C TYR A 259 11.65 1.11 4.90
N VAL A 260 11.76 2.38 4.56
CA VAL A 260 11.70 3.48 5.52
C VAL A 260 10.31 4.09 5.50
N TYR A 261 9.62 4.03 6.65
CA TYR A 261 8.32 4.65 6.85
C TYR A 261 8.51 6.00 7.52
N ILE A 262 8.04 7.05 6.86
CA ILE A 262 8.19 8.42 7.35
C ILE A 262 6.97 8.79 8.19
N THR A 263 7.24 9.40 9.34
CA THR A 263 6.25 10.06 10.19
C THR A 263 6.66 11.52 10.37
N VAL A 264 5.84 12.43 9.87
CA VAL A 264 6.05 13.87 10.06
C VAL A 264 5.43 14.27 11.40
N LYS A 265 6.24 14.85 12.29
CA LYS A 265 5.74 15.35 13.59
C LYS A 265 4.80 16.53 13.38
N PRO A 266 3.71 16.63 14.14
CA PRO A 266 2.86 17.82 14.12
C PRO A 266 3.65 19.07 14.53
N HIS A 267 3.23 20.23 14.03
CA HIS A 267 3.83 21.52 14.36
C HIS A 267 2.82 22.40 15.09
N ASP A 268 3.29 23.20 16.07
CA ASP A 268 2.41 24.01 16.92
C ASP A 268 1.67 25.14 16.17
N LEU A 269 2.30 25.67 15.12
CA LEU A 269 1.76 26.81 14.36
C LEU A 269 1.24 26.44 12.98
N PHE A 270 1.70 25.34 12.41
CA PHE A 270 1.42 24.99 11.03
C PHE A 270 0.65 23.68 10.92
N MET A 271 -0.30 23.64 9.99
CA MET A 271 -1.01 22.44 9.59
C MET A 271 -0.90 22.28 8.08
N ARG A 272 -0.77 21.03 7.59
CA ARG A 272 -0.77 20.70 6.16
C ARG A 272 -2.15 20.18 5.76
N ASP A 273 -2.63 20.60 4.60
CA ASP A 273 -3.84 20.03 3.99
C ASP A 273 -3.52 19.03 2.85
N GLU A 274 -4.54 18.37 2.35
CA GLU A 274 -4.43 17.38 1.26
C GLU A 274 -3.92 17.98 -0.08
N ARG A 275 -4.00 19.31 -0.24
CA ARG A 275 -3.54 20.05 -1.41
C ARG A 275 -2.11 20.56 -1.27
N ASN A 276 -1.40 20.14 -0.23
CA ASN A 276 -0.07 20.61 0.13
C ASN A 276 -0.01 22.08 0.56
N ASN A 277 -1.14 22.71 0.91
CA ASN A 277 -1.10 24.03 1.49
C ASN A 277 -0.69 23.96 2.96
N ILE A 278 -0.07 25.03 3.43
CA ILE A 278 0.29 25.23 4.84
C ILE A 278 -0.70 26.22 5.44
N TRP A 279 -1.37 25.80 6.48
CA TRP A 279 -2.29 26.66 7.24
C TRP A 279 -1.61 27.19 8.48
N CYS A 280 -1.82 28.48 8.77
CA CYS A 280 -1.44 29.09 10.04
C CYS A 280 -2.50 30.11 10.49
N ASP A 281 -2.70 30.19 11.79
CA ASP A 281 -3.58 31.18 12.39
C ASP A 281 -2.77 32.41 12.76
N MET A 282 -3.19 33.59 12.28
CA MET A 282 -2.56 34.86 12.56
C MET A 282 -3.47 35.72 13.49
N PRO A 283 -3.07 35.90 14.75
CA PRO A 283 -3.82 36.74 15.65
C PRO A 283 -3.58 38.23 15.34
N ILE A 284 -4.65 39.01 15.17
CA ILE A 284 -4.63 40.47 15.06
C ILE A 284 -5.65 41.10 16.00
N ASN A 285 -5.46 42.34 16.36
CA ASN A 285 -6.44 43.05 17.18
C ASN A 285 -7.54 43.69 16.32
N ILE A 286 -8.63 44.13 16.97
CA ILE A 286 -9.79 44.72 16.30
C ILE A 286 -9.43 45.99 15.51
N ILE A 287 -8.47 46.78 15.97
CA ILE A 287 -8.05 48.02 15.31
C ILE A 287 -7.30 47.69 14.02
N GLN A 288 -6.41 46.71 14.06
CA GLN A 288 -5.70 46.22 12.90
C GLN A 288 -6.64 45.61 11.86
N ALA A 289 -7.67 44.89 12.32
CA ALA A 289 -8.68 44.32 11.42
C ALA A 289 -9.52 45.41 10.74
N THR A 290 -9.86 46.49 11.49
CA THR A 290 -10.70 47.58 10.99
C THR A 290 -9.94 48.50 10.04
N LEU A 291 -8.74 48.93 10.42
CA LEU A 291 -7.94 49.90 9.65
C LEU A 291 -7.06 49.26 8.58
N GLY A 292 -6.87 47.96 8.66
CA GLY A 292 -5.85 47.24 7.89
C GLY A 292 -4.46 47.42 8.52
N THR A 293 -3.56 46.50 8.18
CA THR A 293 -2.20 46.51 8.73
C THR A 293 -1.28 45.67 7.86
N GLU A 294 0.01 45.77 8.07
CA GLU A 294 1.02 44.86 7.57
C GLU A 294 1.54 44.04 8.75
N VAL A 295 1.59 42.71 8.58
CA VAL A 295 2.04 41.80 9.62
C VAL A 295 3.09 40.82 9.05
N ASP A 296 4.07 40.51 9.87
CA ASP A 296 5.05 39.47 9.53
C ASP A 296 4.49 38.10 9.87
N VAL A 297 4.23 37.31 8.83
CA VAL A 297 3.72 35.94 8.93
C VAL A 297 4.89 34.98 8.86
N PRO A 298 4.99 34.01 9.78
CA PRO A 298 5.97 32.93 9.64
C PRO A 298 5.63 32.06 8.44
N THR A 299 6.63 31.72 7.64
CA THR A 299 6.53 30.84 6.48
C THR A 299 7.65 29.81 6.49
N LEU A 300 7.45 28.69 5.80
CA LEU A 300 8.44 27.62 5.70
C LEU A 300 9.12 27.66 4.32
N GLU A 301 10.42 27.82 4.32
CA GLU A 301 11.22 27.77 3.11
C GLU A 301 12.49 26.93 3.35
N GLU A 302 12.69 25.93 2.49
CA GLU A 302 13.89 25.08 2.52
C GLU A 302 14.21 24.50 3.91
N GLY A 303 13.20 24.03 4.63
CA GLY A 303 13.38 23.45 5.96
C GLY A 303 13.58 24.46 7.09
N LYS A 304 13.41 25.76 6.84
CA LYS A 304 13.60 26.83 7.84
C LYS A 304 12.38 27.72 7.91
N VAL A 305 12.14 28.24 9.12
CA VAL A 305 11.11 29.26 9.34
C VAL A 305 11.69 30.64 8.94
N LYS A 306 11.03 31.28 7.98
CA LYS A 306 11.29 32.67 7.56
C LYS A 306 10.07 33.55 7.85
N LYS A 307 10.17 34.84 7.61
CA LYS A 307 9.08 35.81 7.74
C LYS A 307 8.73 36.37 6.38
N VAL A 308 7.44 36.56 6.12
CA VAL A 308 6.93 37.23 4.93
C VAL A 308 5.94 38.27 5.39
N THR A 309 6.12 39.54 4.98
CA THR A 309 5.18 40.62 5.28
C THR A 309 3.91 40.42 4.45
N LEU A 310 2.78 40.31 5.14
CA LEU A 310 1.45 40.14 4.55
C LEU A 310 0.61 41.40 4.84
N LYS A 311 0.04 41.99 3.81
CA LYS A 311 -0.87 43.10 3.91
C LYS A 311 -2.29 42.61 4.23
N ILE A 312 -2.84 43.02 5.34
CA ILE A 312 -4.21 42.74 5.75
C ILE A 312 -5.07 43.93 5.35
N PRO A 313 -6.09 43.75 4.49
CA PRO A 313 -6.99 44.81 4.07
C PRO A 313 -7.80 45.37 5.25
N ALA A 314 -8.19 46.67 5.16
CA ALA A 314 -9.12 47.24 6.10
C ALA A 314 -10.49 46.53 6.03
N GLY A 315 -11.14 46.38 7.20
CA GLY A 315 -12.43 45.70 7.31
C GLY A 315 -12.33 44.15 7.23
N THR A 316 -11.14 43.57 7.42
CA THR A 316 -10.96 42.12 7.43
C THR A 316 -11.75 41.49 8.57
N GLN A 317 -12.60 40.49 8.22
CA GLN A 317 -13.45 39.81 9.17
C GLN A 317 -12.71 38.62 9.85
N PRO A 318 -13.18 38.17 11.03
CA PRO A 318 -12.68 36.97 11.67
C PRO A 318 -12.77 35.78 10.72
N ASP A 319 -11.79 34.87 10.81
CA ASP A 319 -11.64 33.67 9.98
C ASP A 319 -11.45 33.94 8.46
N ALA A 320 -11.27 35.20 8.05
CA ALA A 320 -10.85 35.51 6.69
C ALA A 320 -9.52 34.82 6.36
N VAL A 321 -9.43 34.25 5.17
CA VAL A 321 -8.24 33.50 4.72
C VAL A 321 -7.50 34.29 3.66
N LEU A 322 -6.26 34.66 3.97
CA LEU A 322 -5.35 35.31 3.04
C LEU A 322 -4.35 34.30 2.49
N ARG A 323 -4.10 34.35 1.18
CA ARG A 323 -3.24 33.39 0.50
C ARG A 323 -1.88 34.00 0.16
N VAL A 324 -0.82 33.32 0.57
CA VAL A 324 0.56 33.62 0.15
C VAL A 324 0.97 32.56 -0.87
N LYS A 325 1.03 32.95 -2.14
CA LYS A 325 1.24 32.05 -3.27
C LYS A 325 2.61 31.36 -3.21
N GLY A 326 2.64 30.05 -3.46
CA GLY A 326 3.87 29.26 -3.59
C GLY A 326 4.65 29.09 -2.28
N LYS A 327 4.03 29.25 -1.10
CA LYS A 327 4.66 29.10 0.21
C LYS A 327 4.12 27.87 0.98
N GLY A 328 3.51 26.92 0.28
CA GLY A 328 3.11 25.62 0.82
C GLY A 328 4.17 24.54 0.66
N PHE A 329 3.79 23.27 0.83
CA PHE A 329 4.68 22.14 0.60
C PHE A 329 4.93 21.91 -0.89
N PRO A 330 6.14 21.53 -1.28
CA PRO A 330 6.41 21.04 -2.62
C PRO A 330 5.66 19.72 -2.86
N SER A 331 5.30 19.46 -4.11
CA SER A 331 4.61 18.22 -4.47
C SER A 331 5.62 17.11 -4.74
N LEU A 332 5.37 15.90 -4.19
CA LEU A 332 6.12 14.69 -4.55
C LEU A 332 5.86 14.26 -6.00
N ARG A 333 4.71 14.63 -6.57
CA ARG A 333 4.35 14.29 -7.95
C ARG A 333 4.99 15.28 -8.91
N LYS A 334 5.78 14.79 -9.85
CA LYS A 334 6.37 15.61 -10.90
C LYS A 334 5.28 16.32 -11.71
N GLY A 335 5.48 17.63 -11.97
CA GLY A 335 4.55 18.44 -12.76
C GLY A 335 3.40 19.07 -11.97
N TYR A 336 3.26 18.78 -10.70
CA TYR A 336 2.30 19.47 -9.83
C TYR A 336 2.95 20.66 -9.13
N PRO A 337 2.24 21.80 -9.07
CA PRO A 337 2.78 22.99 -8.43
C PRO A 337 2.95 22.80 -6.90
N GLN A 338 3.82 23.60 -6.34
CA GLN A 338 3.92 23.78 -4.89
C GLN A 338 2.60 24.34 -4.36
N GLY A 339 2.20 23.92 -3.16
CA GLY A 339 1.05 24.48 -2.46
C GLY A 339 1.24 25.93 -2.08
N ASP A 340 0.21 26.53 -1.51
CA ASP A 340 0.21 27.91 -1.03
C ASP A 340 0.18 27.93 0.51
N GLN A 341 0.54 29.06 1.11
CA GLN A 341 0.29 29.26 2.53
C GLN A 341 -1.04 29.98 2.71
N MET A 342 -1.90 29.40 3.52
CA MET A 342 -3.23 29.90 3.87
C MET A 342 -3.16 30.48 5.28
N VAL A 343 -3.28 31.79 5.38
CA VAL A 343 -3.22 32.52 6.64
C VAL A 343 -4.64 32.85 7.07
N ARG A 344 -5.12 32.18 8.13
CA ARG A 344 -6.43 32.43 8.69
C ARG A 344 -6.32 33.54 9.76
N VAL A 345 -7.01 34.60 9.53
CA VAL A 345 -7.00 35.75 10.44
C VAL A 345 -7.87 35.48 11.65
N LYS A 346 -7.28 35.57 12.87
CA LYS A 346 -7.98 35.44 14.14
C LYS A 346 -8.06 36.83 14.78
N VAL A 347 -9.23 37.44 14.73
CA VAL A 347 -9.44 38.75 15.38
C VAL A 347 -9.61 38.54 16.88
N ILE A 348 -8.68 39.12 17.66
CA ILE A 348 -8.68 39.05 19.12
C ILE A 348 -9.20 40.35 19.70
N VAL A 349 -10.26 40.23 20.50
CA VAL A 349 -10.77 41.34 21.30
C VAL A 349 -9.96 41.42 22.59
N PRO A 350 -9.30 42.57 22.90
CA PRO A 350 -8.52 42.72 24.11
C PRO A 350 -9.41 42.63 25.35
N LYS A 351 -9.05 41.74 26.29
CA LYS A 351 -9.80 41.58 27.56
C LYS A 351 -9.51 42.72 28.56
N ASN A 352 -8.28 43.23 28.53
CA ASN A 352 -7.84 44.30 29.44
C ASN A 352 -7.48 45.52 28.59
N ILE A 353 -8.17 46.62 28.84
CA ILE A 353 -7.95 47.94 28.22
C ILE A 353 -7.68 49.00 29.29
N SER A 354 -6.79 49.90 28.98
CA SER A 354 -6.52 51.06 29.87
C SER A 354 -7.69 52.08 29.84
N GLU A 355 -7.77 52.93 30.85
CA GLU A 355 -8.76 54.04 30.93
C GLU A 355 -8.71 54.92 29.67
N LYS A 356 -7.50 55.21 29.16
CA LYS A 356 -7.33 56.00 27.94
C LYS A 356 -7.91 55.30 26.71
N GLN A 357 -7.64 53.99 26.56
CA GLN A 357 -8.19 53.20 25.45
C GLN A 357 -9.71 53.08 25.53
N ARG A 358 -10.28 52.96 26.76
CA ARG A 358 -11.71 52.91 26.97
C ARG A 358 -12.37 54.20 26.48
N LYS A 359 -11.84 55.38 26.88
CA LYS A 359 -12.38 56.68 26.45
C LYS A 359 -12.39 56.81 24.92
N VAL A 360 -11.31 56.43 24.24
CA VAL A 360 -11.23 56.48 22.77
C VAL A 360 -12.26 55.56 22.11
N LEU A 361 -12.48 54.37 22.64
CA LEU A 361 -13.50 53.45 22.12
C LEU A 361 -14.92 53.96 22.38
N GLU A 362 -15.16 54.59 23.54
CA GLU A 362 -16.45 55.23 23.85
C GLU A 362 -16.70 56.44 22.96
N GLU A 363 -15.69 57.24 22.64
CA GLU A 363 -15.79 58.33 21.67
C GLU A 363 -16.09 57.80 20.27
N PHE A 364 -15.37 56.76 19.84
CA PHE A 364 -15.62 56.11 18.55
C PHE A 364 -17.06 55.59 18.44
N SER A 365 -17.62 55.03 19.51
CA SER A 365 -19.00 54.52 19.53
C SER A 365 -20.06 55.65 19.38
N LYS A 366 -19.71 56.91 19.68
CA LYS A 366 -20.60 58.08 19.57
C LYS A 366 -20.57 58.76 18.20
N VAL A 367 -19.48 58.57 17.44
CA VAL A 367 -19.26 59.23 16.15
C VAL A 367 -20.20 58.75 15.07
N ASP A 368 -20.58 57.47 15.12
CA ASP A 368 -21.52 56.92 14.16
C ASP A 368 -22.58 56.06 14.87
N GLY A 369 -23.84 56.46 14.75
CA GLY A 369 -24.99 55.73 15.30
C GLY A 369 -25.30 54.40 14.62
N SER A 370 -24.46 53.97 13.69
CA SER A 370 -24.65 52.75 12.94
C SER A 370 -23.36 51.90 12.79
N ILE A 371 -22.81 51.44 13.93
CA ILE A 371 -21.75 50.41 13.95
C ILE A 371 -22.30 49.05 13.47
N ALA A 372 -23.64 48.92 13.43
CA ALA A 372 -24.29 47.69 12.97
C ALA A 372 -24.06 47.45 11.48
N SER A 373 -23.39 46.37 11.18
CA SER A 373 -23.19 45.86 9.78
C SER A 373 -24.54 45.64 9.08
N SER A 374 -24.53 45.63 7.77
CA SER A 374 -25.74 45.32 6.99
C SER A 374 -26.30 43.92 7.36
N GLU A 375 -25.45 43.03 7.82
CA GLU A 375 -25.83 41.68 8.30
C GLU A 375 -26.55 41.73 9.64
N GLU A 376 -26.11 42.56 10.56
CA GLU A 376 -26.75 42.77 11.86
C GLU A 376 -28.17 43.35 11.68
N LYS A 377 -28.31 44.34 10.81
CA LYS A 377 -29.64 44.89 10.44
C LYS A 377 -30.52 43.81 9.81
N GLY A 378 -29.97 42.97 8.96
CA GLY A 378 -30.68 41.82 8.36
C GLY A 378 -31.11 40.78 9.38
N PHE A 379 -30.28 40.48 10.35
CA PHE A 379 -30.59 39.54 11.44
C PHE A 379 -31.71 40.05 12.33
N TRP A 380 -31.61 41.28 12.81
CA TRP A 380 -32.65 41.89 13.66
C TRP A 380 -34.00 42.05 12.92
N LYS A 381 -33.97 42.31 11.60
CA LYS A 381 -35.18 42.30 10.77
C LYS A 381 -35.81 40.90 10.67
N LYS A 382 -34.98 39.84 10.54
CA LYS A 382 -35.49 38.45 10.55
C LYS A 382 -36.10 38.09 11.91
N ILE A 383 -35.44 38.44 13.03
CA ILE A 383 -36.00 38.18 14.36
C ILE A 383 -37.34 38.91 14.55
N LYS A 384 -37.39 40.17 14.14
CA LYS A 384 -38.62 40.97 14.28
C LYS A 384 -39.79 40.34 13.48
N ASN A 385 -39.48 39.79 12.29
CA ASN A 385 -40.49 39.11 11.48
C ASN A 385 -40.85 37.68 12.01
N MET A 386 -40.04 37.11 12.88
CA MET A 386 -40.35 35.82 13.53
C MET A 386 -41.16 35.99 14.82
N LEU A 387 -41.09 37.18 15.42
CA LEU A 387 -41.80 37.48 16.66
C LEU A 387 -43.12 38.27 16.43
N SER A 388 -43.37 38.67 15.22
CA SER A 388 -44.67 39.26 14.77
C SER A 388 -45.52 38.22 14.07
#